data_fb541daf4ee084a795698a21c46a4146
#
_entry.id   fb541daf4ee084a795698a21c46a4146
#
_cell.length_a   1.000
_cell.length_b   1.000
_cell.length_c   1.000
_cell.angle_alpha   90.00
_cell.angle_beta   90.00
_cell.angle_gamma   90.00
#
_symmetry.space_group_name_H-M   'P 1'
#
loop_
_entity.id
_entity.type
_entity.pdbx_description
1 polymer ?
#
loop_
_entity_poly.entity_id
_entity_poly.type
_entity_poly.pdbx_seq_one_letter_code
_entity_poly.pdbx_strand_id
1 'polypeptide(L)'
;LADPLPARDLLYITPNEDSEVLCDHAFCFWQMTEGEMDETLVWQVLTQPVTVLTGKQREQVRILARPEKDCTDYVGVVTCASQAVHVLKTEGDWALIEAYSSAEEGSAVKVFAEQFQGYVPVSRLKETEVDQTYGLVVDKLQQRLYVFREGKLFSTLLCSTGYPRADTPFAETPAGEFLMVSWTGGFWAGDLYCDMGIRINSGILIHEVPCLFKTDETTGEKYRDYSRCERYLGEKASHGCIRVQKEKTPEGVNAKWLW
;
A
#
# COMPACT_ATOMS: atom_id res chain seq x y z
N LEU A 1 -24.89 2.12 -19.10
CA LEU A 1 -23.87 2.87 -18.36
C LEU A 1 -23.73 2.15 -17.03
N ALA A 2 -22.56 1.55 -16.77
CA ALA A 2 -22.28 1.00 -15.45
C ALA A 2 -22.24 2.19 -14.47
N ASP A 3 -22.84 2.03 -13.31
CA ASP A 3 -22.76 3.02 -12.24
C ASP A 3 -21.27 3.30 -11.94
N PRO A 4 -20.87 4.55 -11.69
CA PRO A 4 -19.51 4.85 -11.28
C PRO A 4 -19.22 4.04 -10.02
N LEU A 5 -18.05 3.40 -9.98
CA LEU A 5 -17.59 2.74 -8.76
C LEU A 5 -17.57 3.79 -7.64
N PRO A 6 -18.02 3.45 -6.41
CA PRO A 6 -17.96 4.38 -5.30
C PRO A 6 -16.53 4.89 -5.11
N ALA A 7 -16.39 6.15 -4.73
CA ALA A 7 -15.12 6.72 -4.35
C ALA A 7 -14.47 5.84 -3.25
N ARG A 8 -13.15 5.76 -3.27
CA ARG A 8 -12.37 4.90 -2.38
C ARG A 8 -11.36 5.74 -1.64
N ASP A 9 -11.12 5.39 -0.39
CA ASP A 9 -10.07 6.03 0.39
C ASP A 9 -8.70 5.78 -0.25
N LEU A 10 -7.88 6.83 -0.29
CA LEU A 10 -6.51 6.75 -0.77
C LEU A 10 -5.56 6.45 0.38
N LEU A 11 -4.69 5.49 0.16
CA LEU A 11 -3.54 5.18 0.98
C LEU A 11 -2.28 5.64 0.26
N TYR A 12 -1.52 6.52 0.87
CA TYR A 12 -0.17 6.86 0.44
C TYR A 12 0.86 6.11 1.31
N ILE A 13 1.82 5.45 0.67
CA ILE A 13 2.93 4.78 1.34
C ILE A 13 4.22 5.50 0.99
N THR A 14 4.97 5.95 2.00
CA THR A 14 6.21 6.68 1.79
C THR A 14 7.29 5.84 1.13
N PRO A 15 8.17 6.41 0.29
CA PRO A 15 9.39 5.75 -0.15
C PRO A 15 10.36 5.50 1.03
N ASN A 16 11.43 4.75 0.79
CA ASN A 16 12.55 4.60 1.72
C ASN A 16 13.51 5.79 1.60
N GLU A 17 14.35 6.02 2.62
CA GLU A 17 15.33 7.14 2.66
C GLU A 17 16.26 7.21 1.45
N ASP A 18 16.64 6.05 0.90
CA ASP A 18 17.58 5.96 -0.21
C ASP A 18 17.01 6.46 -1.56
N SER A 19 15.76 6.89 -1.59
CA SER A 19 15.12 7.47 -2.78
C SER A 19 15.36 8.98 -2.93
N GLU A 20 16.51 9.50 -2.50
CA GLU A 20 16.93 10.92 -2.65
C GLU A 20 16.88 11.45 -4.09
N VAL A 21 16.79 10.58 -5.07
CA VAL A 21 16.92 10.94 -6.50
C VAL A 21 15.64 11.57 -7.07
N LEU A 22 14.50 11.57 -6.35
CA LEU A 22 13.19 11.80 -6.95
C LEU A 22 12.31 12.83 -6.22
N CYS A 23 12.92 13.80 -5.54
CA CYS A 23 12.22 14.85 -4.79
C CYS A 23 11.35 15.81 -5.64
N ASP A 24 11.32 15.66 -6.94
CA ASP A 24 10.49 16.48 -7.84
C ASP A 24 9.10 15.88 -8.13
N HIS A 25 8.78 14.73 -7.53
CA HIS A 25 7.55 14.00 -7.80
C HIS A 25 6.63 13.94 -6.57
N ALA A 26 5.34 13.70 -6.81
CA ALA A 26 4.31 13.57 -5.78
C ALA A 26 4.62 12.51 -4.70
N PHE A 27 5.51 11.56 -4.97
CA PHE A 27 5.94 10.55 -4.00
C PHE A 27 6.81 11.10 -2.85
N CYS A 28 7.35 12.31 -2.96
CA CYS A 28 8.28 12.88 -1.99
C CYS A 28 7.68 13.96 -1.08
N PHE A 29 6.36 14.13 -1.07
CA PHE A 29 5.73 15.19 -0.28
C PHE A 29 5.78 14.95 1.22
N TRP A 30 5.99 13.70 1.65
CA TRP A 30 6.04 13.31 3.05
C TRP A 30 7.49 13.26 3.54
N GLN A 31 7.97 14.34 4.15
CA GLN A 31 9.30 14.43 4.75
C GLN A 31 9.25 14.94 6.20
N MET A 32 8.08 14.91 6.83
CA MET A 32 7.86 15.66 8.06
C MET A 32 7.67 14.75 9.26
N THR A 33 8.17 15.21 10.40
CA THR A 33 7.73 14.72 11.70
C THR A 33 6.32 15.22 12.00
N GLU A 34 5.61 14.59 12.90
CA GLU A 34 4.22 14.92 13.26
C GLU A 34 4.01 16.42 13.59
N GLY A 35 5.04 17.11 14.17
CA GLY A 35 4.99 18.52 14.52
C GLY A 35 5.28 19.51 13.38
N GLU A 36 5.73 19.00 12.22
CA GLU A 36 6.13 19.83 11.05
C GLU A 36 5.23 19.55 9.84
N MET A 37 4.18 18.75 10.01
CA MET A 37 3.30 18.27 8.96
C MET A 37 2.43 19.39 8.39
N ASP A 38 2.51 19.63 7.07
CA ASP A 38 1.56 20.45 6.35
C ASP A 38 0.30 19.63 6.02
N GLU A 39 -0.68 19.65 6.93
CA GLU A 39 -1.94 18.91 6.75
C GLU A 39 -2.67 19.29 5.46
N THR A 40 -2.55 20.55 5.00
CA THR A 40 -3.20 21.02 3.77
C THR A 40 -2.58 20.34 2.55
N LEU A 41 -1.24 20.30 2.49
CA LEU A 41 -0.53 19.63 1.40
C LEU A 41 -0.82 18.13 1.40
N VAL A 42 -0.76 17.48 2.57
CA VAL A 42 -1.09 16.05 2.70
C VAL A 42 -2.50 15.76 2.20
N TRP A 43 -3.48 16.57 2.63
CA TRP A 43 -4.87 16.40 2.22
C TRP A 43 -5.09 16.59 0.72
N GLN A 44 -4.42 17.55 0.11
CA GLN A 44 -4.46 17.74 -1.34
C GLN A 44 -3.99 16.50 -2.09
N VAL A 45 -2.88 15.89 -1.65
CA VAL A 45 -2.37 14.65 -2.27
C VAL A 45 -3.34 13.48 -2.06
N LEU A 46 -3.90 13.34 -0.85
CA LEU A 46 -4.81 12.24 -0.52
C LEU A 46 -6.18 12.33 -1.19
N THR A 47 -6.56 13.49 -1.73
CA THR A 47 -7.90 13.73 -2.29
C THR A 47 -7.92 14.08 -3.77
N GLN A 48 -6.75 14.19 -4.41
CA GLN A 48 -6.67 14.38 -5.86
C GLN A 48 -7.03 13.08 -6.60
N PRO A 49 -7.67 13.17 -7.78
CA PRO A 49 -7.91 12.01 -8.62
C PRO A 49 -6.60 11.28 -8.95
N VAL A 50 -6.65 9.96 -9.01
CA VAL A 50 -5.50 9.14 -9.36
C VAL A 50 -5.72 8.39 -10.67
N THR A 51 -4.65 8.11 -11.40
CA THR A 51 -4.70 7.26 -12.59
C THR A 51 -4.35 5.84 -12.21
N VAL A 52 -5.20 4.88 -12.57
CA VAL A 52 -4.99 3.44 -12.37
C VAL A 52 -5.02 2.69 -13.70
N LEU A 53 -4.46 1.48 -13.72
CA LEU A 53 -4.64 0.58 -14.86
C LEU A 53 -5.98 -0.14 -14.80
N THR A 54 -6.69 -0.17 -15.93
CA THR A 54 -7.92 -0.97 -16.09
C THR A 54 -7.58 -2.45 -16.13
N GLY A 55 -8.42 -3.26 -15.49
CA GLY A 55 -8.26 -4.71 -15.42
C GLY A 55 -9.07 -5.30 -14.28
N LYS A 56 -8.94 -6.61 -14.11
CA LYS A 56 -9.57 -7.30 -12.97
C LYS A 56 -8.86 -6.89 -11.67
N GLN A 57 -9.62 -6.86 -10.59
CA GLN A 57 -9.02 -6.70 -9.26
C GLN A 57 -7.95 -7.77 -9.03
N ARG A 58 -6.78 -7.38 -8.50
CA ARG A 58 -5.59 -8.22 -8.31
C ARG A 58 -4.86 -8.65 -9.59
N GLU A 59 -5.35 -8.30 -10.77
CA GLU A 59 -4.60 -8.50 -12.01
C GLU A 59 -3.33 -7.67 -11.96
N GLN A 60 -2.20 -8.30 -12.25
CA GLN A 60 -0.90 -7.62 -12.38
C GLN A 60 -0.53 -7.48 -13.85
N VAL A 61 -0.13 -6.29 -14.23
CA VAL A 61 0.29 -5.96 -15.59
C VAL A 61 1.79 -5.68 -15.61
N ARG A 62 2.49 -6.35 -16.50
CA ARG A 62 3.89 -6.07 -16.79
C ARG A 62 3.99 -4.75 -17.53
N ILE A 63 4.86 -3.88 -17.07
CA ILE A 63 5.10 -2.57 -17.67
C ILE A 63 6.29 -2.69 -18.61
N LEU A 64 6.08 -2.34 -19.87
CA LEU A 64 7.04 -2.61 -20.92
C LEU A 64 8.21 -1.64 -20.90
N ALA A 65 9.39 -2.13 -21.29
CA ALA A 65 10.57 -1.28 -21.41
C ALA A 65 10.53 -0.36 -22.65
N ARG A 66 9.73 -0.71 -23.68
CA ARG A 66 9.56 0.04 -24.92
C ARG A 66 8.11 0.10 -25.37
N PRO A 67 7.69 1.17 -26.08
CA PRO A 67 6.31 1.36 -26.56
C PRO A 67 6.02 0.54 -27.83
N GLU A 68 6.18 -0.78 -27.75
CA GLU A 68 6.05 -1.71 -28.87
C GLU A 68 5.17 -2.89 -28.47
N LYS A 69 4.23 -3.30 -29.33
CA LYS A 69 3.29 -4.41 -29.04
C LYS A 69 3.95 -5.78 -28.87
N ASP A 70 5.09 -5.98 -29.52
CA ASP A 70 5.89 -7.20 -29.48
C ASP A 70 7.05 -7.13 -28.46
N CYS A 71 7.15 -6.04 -27.70
CA CYS A 71 8.11 -5.92 -26.62
C CYS A 71 7.83 -6.98 -25.54
N THR A 72 8.82 -7.80 -25.24
CA THR A 72 8.78 -8.81 -24.17
C THR A 72 9.52 -8.37 -22.92
N ASP A 73 10.35 -7.32 -23.03
CA ASP A 73 11.10 -6.76 -21.93
C ASP A 73 10.18 -5.89 -21.05
N TYR A 74 10.30 -6.04 -19.75
CA TYR A 74 9.50 -5.28 -18.80
C TYR A 74 10.36 -4.79 -17.63
N VAL A 75 9.95 -3.65 -17.05
CA VAL A 75 10.69 -2.92 -16.02
C VAL A 75 10.05 -3.02 -14.64
N GLY A 76 8.82 -3.47 -14.57
CA GLY A 76 8.09 -3.62 -13.30
C GLY A 76 6.70 -4.18 -13.51
N VAL A 77 5.93 -4.24 -12.45
CA VAL A 77 4.54 -4.73 -12.41
C VAL A 77 3.67 -3.73 -11.68
N VAL A 78 2.48 -3.49 -12.22
CA VAL A 78 1.44 -2.66 -11.56
C VAL A 78 0.18 -3.48 -11.36
N THR A 79 -0.41 -3.36 -10.19
CA THR A 79 -1.69 -4.02 -9.87
C THR A 79 -2.86 -3.15 -10.34
N CYS A 80 -3.72 -3.74 -11.18
CA CYS A 80 -4.89 -3.05 -11.75
C CYS A 80 -5.89 -2.60 -10.68
N ALA A 81 -6.55 -1.49 -10.97
CA ALA A 81 -7.69 -0.93 -10.23
C ALA A 81 -7.39 -0.47 -8.78
N SER A 82 -6.20 -0.75 -8.25
CA SER A 82 -5.83 -0.33 -6.88
C SER A 82 -4.57 0.52 -6.82
N GLN A 83 -3.55 0.19 -7.61
CA GLN A 83 -2.30 0.93 -7.60
C GLN A 83 -2.35 2.10 -8.57
N ALA A 84 -2.09 3.30 -8.09
CA ALA A 84 -1.95 4.48 -8.91
C ALA A 84 -0.63 4.48 -9.69
N VAL A 85 -0.65 5.14 -10.84
CA VAL A 85 0.52 5.38 -11.67
C VAL A 85 0.56 6.87 -12.06
N HIS A 86 1.77 7.41 -12.18
CA HIS A 86 1.96 8.77 -12.67
C HIS A 86 2.24 8.75 -14.17
N VAL A 87 1.41 9.44 -14.94
CA VAL A 87 1.59 9.56 -16.39
C VAL A 87 2.55 10.70 -16.67
N LEU A 88 3.74 10.37 -17.11
CA LEU A 88 4.79 11.35 -17.41
C LEU A 88 4.64 11.93 -18.82
N LYS A 89 4.23 11.09 -19.79
CA LYS A 89 4.13 11.46 -21.20
C LYS A 89 3.18 10.54 -21.93
N THR A 90 2.48 11.08 -22.93
CA THR A 90 1.66 10.30 -23.86
C THR A 90 2.12 10.54 -25.29
N GLU A 91 2.37 9.47 -26.04
CA GLU A 91 2.78 9.50 -27.45
C GLU A 91 2.01 8.44 -28.26
N GLY A 92 1.10 8.91 -29.11
CA GLY A 92 0.22 8.02 -29.87
C GLY A 92 -0.62 7.11 -28.95
N ASP A 93 -0.52 5.81 -29.15
CA ASP A 93 -1.25 4.80 -28.37
C ASP A 93 -0.57 4.42 -27.04
N TRP A 94 0.57 5.02 -26.71
CA TRP A 94 1.41 4.66 -25.57
C TRP A 94 1.54 5.80 -24.55
N ALA A 95 1.59 5.44 -23.29
CA ALA A 95 1.95 6.34 -22.22
C ALA A 95 3.20 5.83 -21.48
N LEU A 96 4.14 6.73 -21.24
CA LEU A 96 5.23 6.52 -20.29
C LEU A 96 4.66 6.81 -18.88
N ILE A 97 4.74 5.83 -18.01
CA ILE A 97 4.28 5.93 -16.64
C ILE A 97 5.42 5.72 -15.66
N GLU A 98 5.25 6.25 -14.45
CA GLU A 98 6.11 6.00 -13.30
C GLU A 98 5.29 5.35 -12.18
N ALA A 99 5.86 4.36 -11.51
CA ALA A 99 5.28 3.69 -10.36
C ALA A 99 6.34 2.90 -9.58
N TYR A 100 5.97 2.39 -8.41
CA TYR A 100 6.74 1.35 -7.71
C TYR A 100 6.23 -0.03 -8.11
N SER A 101 7.15 -0.97 -8.34
CA SER A 101 6.78 -2.33 -8.75
C SER A 101 6.06 -3.06 -7.62
N SER A 102 4.90 -3.62 -7.93
CA SER A 102 4.13 -4.48 -7.02
C SER A 102 4.39 -5.98 -7.24
N ALA A 103 5.52 -6.33 -7.87
CA ALA A 103 5.94 -7.72 -8.01
C ALA A 103 6.05 -8.39 -6.63
N GLU A 104 5.58 -9.62 -6.55
CA GLU A 104 5.56 -10.41 -5.33
C GLU A 104 6.35 -11.70 -5.48
N GLU A 105 6.52 -12.46 -4.40
CA GLU A 105 7.18 -13.76 -4.42
C GLU A 105 6.63 -14.65 -5.52
N GLY A 106 7.52 -15.32 -6.25
CA GLY A 106 7.13 -16.16 -7.39
C GLY A 106 6.85 -15.41 -8.69
N SER A 107 6.88 -14.08 -8.69
CA SER A 107 6.77 -13.29 -9.92
C SER A 107 7.91 -13.59 -10.89
N ALA A 108 7.59 -13.62 -12.20
CA ALA A 108 8.61 -13.65 -13.25
C ALA A 108 9.41 -12.33 -13.32
N VAL A 109 8.79 -11.22 -12.91
CA VAL A 109 9.45 -9.91 -12.78
C VAL A 109 10.18 -9.86 -11.44
N LYS A 110 11.46 -9.60 -11.45
CA LYS A 110 12.33 -9.56 -10.25
C LYS A 110 12.62 -8.15 -9.76
N VAL A 111 11.82 -7.17 -10.18
CA VAL A 111 11.86 -5.79 -9.69
C VAL A 111 10.84 -5.70 -8.56
N PHE A 112 11.31 -5.72 -7.31
CA PHE A 112 10.46 -5.72 -6.12
C PHE A 112 10.50 -4.36 -5.43
N ALA A 113 9.34 -3.69 -5.34
CA ALA A 113 9.14 -2.41 -4.66
C ALA A 113 10.11 -1.28 -5.10
N GLU A 114 10.82 -1.44 -6.20
CA GLU A 114 11.67 -0.42 -6.81
C GLU A 114 10.82 0.48 -7.69
N GLN A 115 11.18 1.77 -7.73
CA GLN A 115 10.58 2.72 -8.65
C GLN A 115 11.09 2.45 -10.08
N PHE A 116 10.21 2.59 -11.04
CA PHE A 116 10.52 2.40 -12.45
C PHE A 116 9.73 3.36 -13.33
N GLN A 117 10.22 3.55 -14.54
CA GLN A 117 9.51 4.18 -15.65
C GLN A 117 9.37 3.19 -16.79
N GLY A 118 8.19 3.12 -17.41
CA GLY A 118 7.93 2.21 -18.50
C GLY A 118 6.62 2.50 -19.21
N TYR A 119 6.30 1.68 -20.20
CA TYR A 119 5.23 1.96 -21.16
C TYR A 119 4.02 1.05 -20.97
N VAL A 120 2.85 1.66 -21.12
CA VAL A 120 1.55 0.97 -21.18
C VAL A 120 0.71 1.56 -22.33
N PRO A 121 -0.21 0.80 -22.91
CA PRO A 121 -1.19 1.37 -23.83
C PRO A 121 -2.06 2.42 -23.12
N VAL A 122 -2.29 3.58 -23.74
CA VAL A 122 -3.16 4.63 -23.20
C VAL A 122 -4.56 4.10 -22.86
N SER A 123 -5.05 3.15 -23.66
CA SER A 123 -6.36 2.51 -23.44
C SER A 123 -6.46 1.72 -22.13
N ARG A 124 -5.35 1.47 -21.44
CA ARG A 124 -5.32 0.84 -20.11
C ARG A 124 -5.42 1.84 -18.96
N LEU A 125 -5.28 3.13 -19.23
CA LEU A 125 -5.32 4.17 -18.20
C LEU A 125 -6.76 4.59 -17.91
N LYS A 126 -7.03 4.78 -16.63
CA LYS A 126 -8.32 5.30 -16.15
C LYS A 126 -8.09 6.24 -14.98
N GLU A 127 -8.53 7.48 -15.11
CA GLU A 127 -8.63 8.40 -13.99
C GLU A 127 -9.77 7.96 -13.05
N THR A 128 -9.52 8.03 -11.76
CA THR A 128 -10.44 7.54 -10.71
C THR A 128 -10.48 8.56 -9.58
N GLU A 129 -11.68 8.99 -9.24
CA GLU A 129 -11.94 9.82 -8.06
C GLU A 129 -11.64 9.03 -6.79
N VAL A 130 -11.21 9.74 -5.75
CA VAL A 130 -10.95 9.20 -4.41
C VAL A 130 -11.96 9.75 -3.41
N ASP A 131 -12.15 9.07 -2.29
CA ASP A 131 -13.00 9.53 -1.20
C ASP A 131 -12.46 10.85 -0.63
N GLN A 132 -13.37 11.73 -0.22
CA GLN A 132 -13.05 13.06 0.30
C GLN A 132 -13.27 13.13 1.83
N THR A 133 -13.53 12.01 2.49
CA THR A 133 -13.76 11.95 3.93
C THR A 133 -12.52 11.49 4.69
N TYR A 134 -11.89 10.42 4.22
CA TYR A 134 -10.70 9.84 4.83
C TYR A 134 -9.56 9.68 3.82
N GLY A 135 -8.34 9.71 4.34
CA GLY A 135 -7.13 9.36 3.62
C GLY A 135 -6.09 8.83 4.60
N LEU A 136 -5.22 7.94 4.14
CA LEU A 136 -4.22 7.30 4.99
C LEU A 136 -2.81 7.56 4.48
N VAL A 137 -1.86 7.73 5.40
CA VAL A 137 -0.42 7.73 5.10
C VAL A 137 0.27 6.66 5.92
N VAL A 138 1.03 5.79 5.27
CA VAL A 138 1.96 4.88 5.94
C VAL A 138 3.37 5.43 5.80
N ASP A 139 3.94 5.87 6.91
CA ASP A 139 5.32 6.30 6.99
C ASP A 139 6.20 5.08 7.32
N LYS A 140 6.94 4.62 6.31
CA LYS A 140 7.82 3.45 6.44
C LYS A 140 9.09 3.74 7.25
N LEU A 141 9.47 4.99 7.41
CA LEU A 141 10.65 5.37 8.21
C LEU A 141 10.30 5.35 9.69
N GLN A 142 9.18 5.98 10.04
CA GLN A 142 8.73 6.08 11.43
C GLN A 142 7.86 4.91 11.89
N GLN A 143 7.46 4.03 10.95
CA GLN A 143 6.56 2.91 11.20
C GLN A 143 5.26 3.36 11.86
N ARG A 144 4.63 4.37 11.23
CA ARG A 144 3.35 4.95 11.65
C ARG A 144 2.35 4.91 10.51
N LEU A 145 1.09 4.72 10.87
CA LEU A 145 -0.04 4.90 9.99
C LEU A 145 -0.83 6.11 10.50
N TYR A 146 -0.89 7.14 9.69
CA TYR A 146 -1.62 8.38 9.95
C TYR A 146 -2.98 8.31 9.26
N VAL A 147 -4.03 8.60 10.00
CA VAL A 147 -5.40 8.71 9.50
C VAL A 147 -5.77 10.17 9.41
N PHE A 148 -6.07 10.65 8.21
CA PHE A 148 -6.61 11.97 7.96
C PHE A 148 -8.12 11.90 7.79
N ARG A 149 -8.83 12.90 8.29
CA ARG A 149 -10.24 13.07 8.11
C ARG A 149 -10.55 14.54 7.81
N GLU A 150 -11.23 14.78 6.70
CA GLU A 150 -11.70 16.13 6.31
C GLU A 150 -10.61 17.22 6.42
N GLY A 151 -9.41 16.91 5.95
CA GLY A 151 -8.28 17.85 5.89
C GLY A 151 -7.43 17.95 7.15
N LYS A 152 -7.68 17.13 8.16
CA LYS A 152 -6.95 17.14 9.44
C LYS A 152 -6.42 15.78 9.83
N LEU A 153 -5.25 15.75 10.48
CA LEU A 153 -4.77 14.56 11.14
C LEU A 153 -5.77 14.18 12.24
N PHE A 154 -6.35 12.99 12.10
CA PHE A 154 -7.37 12.48 13.01
C PHE A 154 -6.79 11.52 14.04
N SER A 155 -5.88 10.64 13.63
CA SER A 155 -5.29 9.66 14.55
C SER A 155 -3.97 9.12 13.99
N THR A 156 -3.09 8.66 14.87
CA THR A 156 -1.79 8.05 14.55
C THR A 156 -1.69 6.68 15.20
N LEU A 157 -1.38 5.66 14.40
CA LEU A 157 -1.24 4.28 14.84
C LEU A 157 0.19 3.78 14.68
N LEU A 158 0.60 2.87 15.55
CA LEU A 158 1.79 2.06 15.33
C LEU A 158 1.52 1.06 14.21
N CYS A 159 2.48 0.93 13.30
CA CYS A 159 2.45 -0.13 12.30
C CYS A 159 3.80 -0.85 12.21
N SER A 160 3.82 -1.91 11.41
CA SER A 160 5.03 -2.65 11.06
C SER A 160 4.92 -3.04 9.59
N THR A 161 5.85 -2.53 8.77
CA THR A 161 5.89 -2.77 7.33
C THR A 161 6.88 -3.88 6.97
N GLY A 162 7.04 -4.13 5.68
CA GLY A 162 7.93 -5.14 5.14
C GLY A 162 9.40 -4.92 5.48
N TYR A 163 10.10 -6.02 5.73
CA TYR A 163 11.53 -6.05 5.97
C TYR A 163 12.23 -6.89 4.90
N PRO A 164 12.72 -6.26 3.82
CA PRO A 164 13.44 -6.98 2.77
C PRO A 164 14.78 -7.50 3.28
N ARG A 165 15.18 -8.65 2.77
CA ARG A 165 16.49 -9.27 2.99
C ARG A 165 17.03 -9.73 1.64
N ALA A 166 18.30 -10.07 1.59
CA ALA A 166 18.94 -10.56 0.36
C ALA A 166 18.23 -11.79 -0.23
N ASP A 167 17.72 -12.67 0.62
CA ASP A 167 16.96 -13.88 0.25
C ASP A 167 15.45 -13.64 0.08
N THR A 168 14.93 -12.51 0.56
CA THR A 168 13.51 -12.14 0.49
C THR A 168 13.31 -10.67 0.06
N PRO A 169 13.83 -10.26 -1.11
CA PRO A 169 13.75 -8.87 -1.57
C PRO A 169 12.30 -8.44 -1.84
N PHE A 170 11.41 -9.38 -2.16
CA PHE A 170 9.96 -9.16 -2.33
C PHE A 170 9.24 -8.76 -1.04
N ALA A 171 9.88 -8.89 0.12
CA ALA A 171 9.27 -8.55 1.42
C ALA A 171 9.20 -7.04 1.69
N GLU A 172 9.70 -6.17 0.82
CA GLU A 172 9.51 -4.73 0.96
C GLU A 172 8.05 -4.34 0.70
N THR A 173 7.50 -3.44 1.52
CA THR A 173 6.23 -2.79 1.24
C THR A 173 6.44 -1.75 0.13
N PRO A 174 5.80 -1.87 -1.04
CA PRO A 174 5.96 -0.90 -2.11
C PRO A 174 5.47 0.49 -1.67
N ALA A 175 6.13 1.53 -2.18
CA ALA A 175 5.70 2.91 -2.00
C ALA A 175 4.63 3.31 -3.04
N GLY A 176 4.11 4.53 -2.94
CA GLY A 176 3.15 5.12 -3.87
C GLY A 176 1.73 5.19 -3.34
N GLU A 177 0.79 5.45 -4.22
CA GLU A 177 -0.63 5.62 -3.89
C GLU A 177 -1.42 4.35 -4.24
N PHE A 178 -2.29 3.96 -3.31
CA PHE A 178 -3.15 2.78 -3.45
C PHE A 178 -4.58 3.09 -3.04
N LEU A 179 -5.53 2.66 -3.86
CA LEU A 179 -6.94 2.67 -3.48
C LEU A 179 -7.25 1.44 -2.63
N MET A 180 -7.89 1.61 -1.49
CA MET A 180 -8.40 0.51 -0.68
C MET A 180 -9.62 -0.11 -1.37
N VAL A 181 -9.45 -1.27 -1.96
CA VAL A 181 -10.41 -1.81 -2.94
C VAL A 181 -11.12 -3.09 -2.50
N SER A 182 -10.62 -3.80 -1.49
CA SER A 182 -11.31 -4.99 -1.00
C SER A 182 -11.00 -5.31 0.46
N TRP A 183 -12.06 -5.71 1.14
CA TRP A 183 -12.03 -6.19 2.52
C TRP A 183 -11.94 -7.71 2.51
N THR A 184 -10.80 -8.24 2.91
CA THR A 184 -10.52 -9.68 2.87
C THR A 184 -10.98 -10.37 4.16
N GLY A 185 -11.00 -9.64 5.28
CA GLY A 185 -11.25 -10.22 6.61
C GLY A 185 -10.07 -11.04 7.11
N GLY A 186 -10.35 -12.15 7.79
CA GLY A 186 -9.32 -13.01 8.37
C GLY A 186 -8.66 -13.96 7.37
N PHE A 187 -7.35 -14.19 7.54
CA PHE A 187 -6.59 -15.14 6.73
C PHE A 187 -5.40 -15.71 7.50
N TRP A 188 -4.85 -16.81 7.00
CA TRP A 188 -3.67 -17.46 7.57
C TRP A 188 -2.42 -17.11 6.75
N ALA A 189 -1.34 -16.75 7.46
CA ALA A 189 0.01 -16.58 6.92
C ALA A 189 0.94 -17.54 7.67
N GLY A 190 1.08 -18.76 7.14
CA GLY A 190 1.73 -19.87 7.86
C GLY A 190 0.94 -20.26 9.11
N ASP A 191 1.59 -20.17 10.28
CA ASP A 191 1.01 -20.45 11.60
C ASP A 191 0.32 -19.23 12.24
N LEU A 192 0.45 -18.06 11.61
CA LEU A 192 -0.10 -16.81 12.11
C LEU A 192 -1.49 -16.54 11.51
N TYR A 193 -2.42 -16.14 12.36
CA TYR A 193 -3.71 -15.63 11.95
C TYR A 193 -3.68 -14.11 11.88
N CYS A 194 -4.05 -13.59 10.72
CA CYS A 194 -4.18 -12.16 10.43
C CYS A 194 -5.66 -11.83 10.30
N ASP A 195 -6.12 -10.81 11.01
CA ASP A 195 -7.52 -10.37 10.96
C ASP A 195 -7.66 -8.96 10.39
N MET A 196 -8.88 -8.55 10.07
CA MET A 196 -9.19 -7.19 9.56
C MET A 196 -8.40 -6.83 8.28
N GLY A 197 -8.24 -7.80 7.37
CA GLY A 197 -7.44 -7.61 6.15
C GLY A 197 -8.10 -6.70 5.12
N ILE A 198 -7.47 -5.58 4.79
CA ILE A 198 -7.81 -4.68 3.68
C ILE A 198 -6.73 -4.82 2.62
N ARG A 199 -7.11 -5.22 1.43
CA ARG A 199 -6.16 -5.41 0.32
C ARG A 199 -5.87 -4.09 -0.38
N ILE A 200 -4.60 -3.77 -0.55
CA ILE A 200 -4.14 -2.58 -1.26
C ILE A 200 -3.58 -2.90 -2.66
N ASN A 201 -2.97 -4.08 -2.83
CA ASN A 201 -2.57 -4.59 -4.15
C ASN A 201 -2.77 -6.11 -4.23
N SER A 202 -2.09 -6.81 -5.14
CA SER A 202 -2.22 -8.26 -5.30
C SER A 202 -1.89 -9.03 -4.02
N GLY A 203 -0.69 -8.82 -3.46
CA GLY A 203 -0.16 -9.58 -2.32
C GLY A 203 -0.14 -8.83 -0.98
N ILE A 204 -0.24 -7.51 -0.98
CA ILE A 204 -0.07 -6.67 0.21
C ILE A 204 -1.42 -6.27 0.80
N LEU A 205 -1.56 -6.41 2.12
CA LEU A 205 -2.73 -6.01 2.89
C LEU A 205 -2.33 -5.11 4.06
N ILE A 206 -3.25 -4.23 4.46
CA ILE A 206 -3.29 -3.70 5.81
C ILE A 206 -4.08 -4.70 6.65
N HIS A 207 -3.61 -5.06 7.83
CA HIS A 207 -4.33 -5.96 8.74
C HIS A 207 -3.91 -5.76 10.19
N GLU A 208 -4.73 -6.27 11.12
CA GLU A 208 -4.37 -6.31 12.53
C GLU A 208 -3.04 -7.07 12.73
N VAL A 209 -2.25 -6.66 13.72
CA VAL A 209 -1.04 -7.40 14.11
C VAL A 209 -1.39 -8.89 14.27
N PRO A 210 -0.60 -9.82 13.66
CA PRO A 210 -0.96 -11.23 13.67
C PRO A 210 -0.89 -11.89 15.05
N CYS A 211 -1.69 -12.92 15.26
CA CYS A 211 -1.71 -13.71 16.49
C CYS A 211 -1.52 -15.22 16.24
N LEU A 212 -1.18 -15.92 17.30
CA LEU A 212 -1.29 -17.36 17.43
C LEU A 212 -2.54 -17.72 18.20
N PHE A 213 -3.23 -18.80 17.86
CA PHE A 213 -4.23 -19.37 18.74
C PHE A 213 -3.55 -20.30 19.73
N LYS A 214 -3.73 -20.04 21.01
CA LYS A 214 -3.24 -20.85 22.12
C LYS A 214 -4.38 -21.34 22.99
N THR A 215 -4.13 -22.38 23.77
CA THR A 215 -5.04 -22.89 24.77
C THR A 215 -4.41 -22.69 26.12
N ASP A 216 -5.14 -22.10 27.06
CA ASP A 216 -4.74 -22.00 28.45
C ASP A 216 -4.72 -23.40 29.08
N GLU A 217 -3.58 -23.80 29.59
CA GLU A 217 -3.38 -25.14 30.15
C GLU A 217 -4.20 -25.41 31.41
N THR A 218 -4.61 -24.35 32.12
CA THR A 218 -5.35 -24.43 33.37
C THR A 218 -6.85 -24.46 33.11
N THR A 219 -7.35 -23.59 32.23
CA THR A 219 -8.78 -23.41 31.98
C THR A 219 -9.29 -24.19 30.77
N GLY A 220 -8.40 -24.57 29.85
CA GLY A 220 -8.76 -25.15 28.54
C GLY A 220 -9.32 -24.12 27.55
N GLU A 221 -9.37 -22.86 27.88
CA GLU A 221 -9.90 -21.80 27.03
C GLU A 221 -8.91 -21.44 25.89
N LYS A 222 -9.46 -21.22 24.70
CA LYS A 222 -8.67 -20.73 23.57
C LYS A 222 -8.59 -19.22 23.59
N TYR A 223 -7.38 -18.69 23.36
CA TYR A 223 -7.14 -17.27 23.27
C TYR A 223 -6.20 -16.89 22.11
N ARG A 224 -6.19 -15.62 21.71
CA ARG A 224 -5.28 -15.07 20.73
C ARG A 224 -4.04 -14.51 21.43
N ASP A 225 -2.87 -15.04 21.09
CA ASP A 225 -1.58 -14.55 21.60
C ASP A 225 -0.89 -13.70 20.52
N TYR A 226 -0.80 -12.42 20.75
CA TYR A 226 -0.18 -11.44 19.85
C TYR A 226 1.30 -11.20 20.14
N SER A 227 1.82 -11.69 21.27
CA SER A 227 3.16 -11.37 21.79
C SER A 227 4.31 -11.57 20.81
N ARG A 228 4.18 -12.57 19.91
CA ARG A 228 5.18 -12.87 18.89
C ARG A 228 5.36 -11.75 17.87
N CYS A 229 4.30 -11.05 17.51
CA CYS A 229 4.30 -10.04 16.45
C CYS A 229 4.16 -8.61 16.96
N GLU A 230 3.44 -8.41 18.05
CA GLU A 230 3.14 -7.09 18.63
C GLU A 230 4.40 -6.33 19.05
N ARG A 231 5.42 -7.04 19.55
CA ARG A 231 6.73 -6.47 19.94
C ARG A 231 7.48 -5.79 18.79
N TYR A 232 7.08 -6.04 17.54
CA TYR A 232 7.69 -5.45 16.35
C TYR A 232 6.88 -4.27 15.79
N LEU A 233 5.80 -3.86 16.43
CA LEU A 233 5.13 -2.61 16.07
C LEU A 233 6.10 -1.44 16.31
N GLY A 234 6.24 -0.58 15.31
CA GLY A 234 7.25 0.47 15.28
C GLY A 234 8.54 0.09 14.56
N GLU A 235 8.66 -1.16 14.06
CA GLU A 235 9.82 -1.65 13.31
C GLU A 235 9.39 -2.38 12.04
N LYS A 236 10.25 -2.41 11.02
CA LYS A 236 10.05 -3.23 9.82
C LYS A 236 10.21 -4.71 10.19
N ALA A 237 9.19 -5.54 9.99
CA ALA A 237 9.24 -6.95 10.38
C ALA A 237 8.30 -7.88 9.58
N SER A 238 7.51 -7.36 8.64
CA SER A 238 6.58 -8.17 7.86
C SER A 238 7.22 -8.67 6.55
N HIS A 239 6.46 -9.46 5.78
CA HIS A 239 6.81 -9.88 4.42
C HIS A 239 6.13 -8.98 3.36
N GLY A 240 5.93 -7.68 3.68
CA GLY A 240 5.32 -6.70 2.79
C GLY A 240 3.98 -6.15 3.28
N CYS A 241 3.18 -6.92 4.00
CA CYS A 241 1.92 -6.43 4.59
C CYS A 241 2.18 -5.35 5.65
N ILE A 242 1.20 -4.50 5.86
CA ILE A 242 1.20 -3.44 6.87
C ILE A 242 0.41 -3.95 8.08
N ARG A 243 1.14 -4.33 9.13
CA ARG A 243 0.57 -4.76 10.40
C ARG A 243 0.21 -3.53 11.23
N VAL A 244 -0.98 -3.46 11.77
CA VAL A 244 -1.47 -2.32 12.55
C VAL A 244 -1.83 -2.77 13.96
N GLN A 245 -1.61 -1.89 14.95
CA GLN A 245 -1.93 -2.14 16.34
C GLN A 245 -3.41 -2.53 16.55
N LYS A 246 -3.66 -3.43 17.51
CA LYS A 246 -5.00 -3.83 17.92
C LYS A 246 -5.60 -2.91 18.99
N GLU A 247 -4.76 -2.27 19.79
CA GLU A 247 -5.18 -1.29 20.78
C GLU A 247 -5.71 -0.04 20.11
N LYS A 248 -6.77 0.52 20.70
CA LYS A 248 -7.35 1.77 20.24
C LYS A 248 -6.50 2.97 20.65
N THR A 249 -6.36 3.92 19.75
CA THR A 249 -5.88 5.28 20.08
C THR A 249 -6.90 6.02 20.95
N PRO A 250 -6.54 7.19 21.51
CA PRO A 250 -7.51 8.04 22.25
C PRO A 250 -8.75 8.38 21.42
N GLU A 251 -8.62 8.52 20.11
CA GLU A 251 -9.72 8.79 19.16
C GLU A 251 -10.55 7.52 18.85
N GLY A 252 -10.16 6.38 19.39
CA GLY A 252 -10.86 5.10 19.23
C GLY A 252 -10.46 4.31 17.98
N VAL A 253 -9.40 4.71 17.27
CA VAL A 253 -8.93 4.10 16.01
C VAL A 253 -7.99 2.93 16.31
N ASN A 254 -8.15 1.84 15.58
CA ASN A 254 -7.26 0.67 15.53
C ASN A 254 -7.49 -0.10 14.22
N ALA A 255 -6.85 -1.26 14.06
CA ALA A 255 -7.03 -2.10 12.86
C ALA A 255 -8.50 -2.44 12.58
N LYS A 256 -9.30 -2.73 13.62
CA LYS A 256 -10.73 -3.02 13.47
C LYS A 256 -11.53 -1.80 13.02
N TRP A 257 -11.14 -0.61 13.42
CA TRP A 257 -11.81 0.62 13.00
C TRP A 257 -11.52 0.92 11.52
N LEU A 258 -10.30 0.62 11.04
CA LEU A 258 -9.92 0.77 9.64
C LEU A 258 -10.69 -0.20 8.72
N TRP A 259 -10.99 -1.39 9.23
CA TRP A 259 -11.71 -2.45 8.50
C TRP A 259 -13.24 -2.21 8.50
#